data_a1a1136ceced6832227009d489a596ac
#
_entry.id   a1a1136ceced6832227009d489a596ac
#
_cell.length_a   1.000
_cell.length_b   1.000
_cell.length_c   1.000
_cell.angle_alpha   90.00
_cell.angle_beta   90.00
_cell.angle_gamma   90.00
#
_symmetry.space_group_name_H-M   'P 1'
#
loop_
_entity.id
_entity.type
_entity.pdbx_description
1 polymer ?
#
loop_
_entity_poly.entity_id
_entity_poly.type
_entity_poly.pdbx_seq_one_letter_code
_entity_poly.pdbx_strand_id
1 'polypeptide(L)'
;SVGATENILTAAVLANGVTVIDNAAREPEIVDLCNMLVDMGADISGIGTDRLTISGVEQNQLHSTDHEVVNDRVQAATYISAVAVTRGDVFIRGARAGHMEMLINRFSEMGVGITPQQDGIHVSCQGRLRAIDFATLP
;
A
#
# COMPACT_ATOMS: atom_id res chain seq x y z
N SER A 1 7.81 -1.42 11.04
CA SER A 1 8.05 -1.77 9.63
C SER A 1 6.91 -2.62 9.08
N VAL A 2 6.68 -2.60 7.77
CA VAL A 2 5.65 -3.39 7.09
C VAL A 2 5.77 -4.87 7.44
N GLY A 3 6.92 -5.49 7.16
CA GLY A 3 7.09 -6.92 7.40
C GLY A 3 6.98 -7.34 8.86
N ALA A 4 7.34 -6.48 9.82
CA ALA A 4 7.13 -6.77 11.23
C ALA A 4 5.63 -6.77 11.57
N THR A 5 4.88 -5.77 11.06
CA THR A 5 3.43 -5.67 11.26
C THR A 5 2.71 -6.88 10.66
N GLU A 6 3.05 -7.28 9.43
CA GLU A 6 2.48 -8.46 8.76
C GLU A 6 2.66 -9.74 9.56
N ASN A 7 3.90 -10.00 10.01
CA ASN A 7 4.22 -11.21 10.75
C ASN A 7 3.53 -11.27 12.13
N ILE A 8 3.55 -10.16 12.88
CA ILE A 8 2.89 -10.09 14.18
C ILE A 8 1.38 -10.20 14.03
N LEU A 9 0.78 -9.46 13.08
CA LEU A 9 -0.64 -9.48 12.78
C LEU A 9 -1.12 -10.91 12.48
N THR A 10 -0.45 -11.59 11.55
CA THR A 10 -0.82 -12.95 11.14
C THR A 10 -0.71 -13.95 12.30
N ALA A 11 0.33 -13.84 13.13
CA ALA A 11 0.49 -14.69 14.30
C ALA A 11 -0.56 -14.39 15.39
N ALA A 12 -0.94 -13.11 15.56
CA ALA A 12 -1.86 -12.66 16.60
C ALA A 12 -3.30 -13.14 16.36
N VAL A 13 -3.70 -13.38 15.09
CA VAL A 13 -5.05 -13.85 14.75
C VAL A 13 -5.41 -15.15 15.49
N LEU A 14 -4.45 -16.04 15.71
CA LEU A 14 -4.64 -17.32 16.41
C LEU A 14 -4.03 -17.35 17.80
N ALA A 15 -3.52 -16.23 18.31
CA ALA A 15 -2.97 -16.14 19.65
C ALA A 15 -4.08 -16.04 20.71
N ASN A 16 -3.91 -16.67 21.86
CA ASN A 16 -4.88 -16.55 22.95
C ASN A 16 -4.90 -15.12 23.53
N GLY A 17 -6.10 -14.53 23.62
CA GLY A 17 -6.31 -13.21 24.20
C GLY A 17 -6.22 -12.07 23.20
N VAL A 18 -5.83 -10.88 23.66
CA VAL A 18 -5.78 -9.66 22.84
C VAL A 18 -4.34 -9.23 22.63
N THR A 19 -3.96 -9.03 21.38
CA THR A 19 -2.67 -8.46 20.99
C THR A 19 -2.87 -7.03 20.51
N VAL A 20 -2.03 -6.11 21.00
CA VAL A 20 -2.01 -4.72 20.54
C VAL A 20 -0.67 -4.45 19.87
N ILE A 21 -0.73 -3.94 18.64
CA ILE A 21 0.45 -3.49 17.90
C ILE A 21 0.41 -1.95 17.89
N ASP A 22 1.29 -1.33 18.65
CA ASP A 22 1.52 0.11 18.61
C ASP A 22 2.58 0.46 17.55
N ASN A 23 2.44 1.59 16.89
CA ASN A 23 3.27 2.01 15.77
C ASN A 23 3.25 0.98 14.63
N ALA A 24 2.06 0.45 14.35
CA ALA A 24 1.81 -0.44 13.22
C ALA A 24 2.04 0.29 11.89
N ALA A 25 2.49 -0.45 10.90
CA ALA A 25 2.54 0.04 9.53
C ALA A 25 1.12 0.32 9.01
N ARG A 26 0.96 1.39 8.21
CA ARG A 26 -0.35 1.87 7.72
C ARG A 26 -0.45 1.82 6.21
N GLU A 27 0.51 1.23 5.57
CA GLU A 27 0.60 1.11 4.13
C GLU A 27 -0.59 0.32 3.57
N PRO A 28 -0.99 0.57 2.32
CA PRO A 28 -2.15 -0.07 1.70
C PRO A 28 -2.14 -1.59 1.78
N GLU A 29 -0.97 -2.22 1.67
CA GLU A 29 -0.78 -3.66 1.79
C GLU A 29 -1.13 -4.20 3.20
N ILE A 30 -0.92 -3.41 4.25
CA ILE A 30 -1.33 -3.78 5.63
C ILE A 30 -2.85 -3.69 5.78
N VAL A 31 -3.44 -2.63 5.25
CA VAL A 31 -4.91 -2.48 5.25
C VAL A 31 -5.56 -3.62 4.49
N ASP A 32 -5.01 -3.99 3.34
CA ASP A 32 -5.46 -5.08 2.49
C ASP A 32 -5.41 -6.43 3.21
N LEU A 33 -4.26 -6.74 3.84
CA LEU A 33 -4.09 -7.94 4.66
C LEU A 33 -5.08 -7.99 5.83
N CYS A 34 -5.26 -6.88 6.54
CA CYS A 34 -6.24 -6.81 7.63
C CYS A 34 -7.66 -7.12 7.14
N ASN A 35 -8.07 -6.51 6.02
CA ASN A 35 -9.39 -6.72 5.44
C ASN A 35 -9.58 -8.20 5.02
N MET A 36 -8.60 -8.80 4.36
CA MET A 36 -8.62 -10.22 4.01
C MET A 36 -8.79 -11.11 5.25
N LEU A 37 -8.04 -10.85 6.31
CA LEU A 37 -8.12 -11.62 7.55
C LEU A 37 -9.49 -11.44 8.25
N VAL A 38 -10.05 -10.22 8.23
CA VAL A 38 -11.41 -9.95 8.75
C VAL A 38 -12.45 -10.70 7.93
N ASP A 39 -12.34 -10.68 6.61
CA ASP A 39 -13.23 -11.45 5.70
C ASP A 39 -13.11 -12.97 5.93
N MET A 40 -11.96 -13.43 6.44
CA MET A 40 -11.75 -14.82 6.86
C MET A 40 -12.33 -15.13 8.23
N GLY A 41 -12.75 -14.13 9.02
CA GLY A 41 -13.33 -14.30 10.36
C GLY A 41 -12.42 -13.83 11.51
N ALA A 42 -11.32 -13.15 11.25
CA ALA A 42 -10.48 -12.57 12.28
C ALA A 42 -11.14 -11.33 12.92
N ASP A 43 -10.88 -11.09 14.19
CA ASP A 43 -11.35 -9.91 14.94
C ASP A 43 -10.21 -8.89 15.05
N ILE A 44 -10.22 -7.90 14.15
CA ILE A 44 -9.18 -6.85 14.04
C ILE A 44 -9.85 -5.47 14.04
N SER A 45 -9.35 -4.57 14.87
CA SER A 45 -9.76 -3.17 14.91
C SER A 45 -8.57 -2.22 14.78
N GLY A 46 -8.84 -0.96 14.43
CA GLY A 46 -7.81 0.06 14.21
C GLY A 46 -7.15 -0.01 12.82
N ILE A 47 -7.75 -0.71 11.86
CA ILE A 47 -7.22 -0.87 10.49
C ILE A 47 -6.96 0.51 9.86
N GLY A 48 -5.76 0.70 9.27
CA GLY A 48 -5.33 1.95 8.66
C GLY A 48 -4.80 3.00 9.65
N THR A 49 -4.77 2.68 10.94
CA THR A 49 -4.15 3.52 11.99
C THR A 49 -2.81 2.97 12.43
N ASP A 50 -2.08 3.72 13.26
CA ASP A 50 -0.83 3.30 13.87
C ASP A 50 -1.01 2.32 15.05
N ARG A 51 -2.27 1.98 15.39
CA ARG A 51 -2.59 1.06 16.47
C ARG A 51 -3.59 0.02 16.00
N LEU A 52 -3.13 -1.23 15.91
CA LEU A 52 -3.98 -2.39 15.62
C LEU A 52 -4.27 -3.15 16.92
N THR A 53 -5.51 -3.58 17.09
CA THR A 53 -5.92 -4.47 18.17
C THR A 53 -6.52 -5.73 17.56
N ILE A 54 -5.97 -6.88 17.91
CA ILE A 54 -6.34 -8.19 17.38
C ILE A 54 -6.82 -9.05 18.55
N SER A 55 -8.09 -9.47 18.50
CA SER A 55 -8.60 -10.50 19.42
C SER A 55 -8.38 -11.86 18.77
N GLY A 56 -7.61 -12.72 19.40
CA GLY A 56 -7.35 -14.05 18.84
C GLY A 56 -8.62 -14.88 18.75
N VAL A 57 -8.76 -15.61 17.64
CA VAL A 57 -9.90 -16.49 17.36
C VAL A 57 -9.46 -17.94 17.31
N GLU A 58 -10.40 -18.85 17.53
CA GLU A 58 -10.16 -20.29 17.36
C GLU A 58 -10.00 -20.63 15.86
N GLN A 59 -9.12 -21.58 15.54
CA GLN A 59 -8.84 -21.96 14.16
C GLN A 59 -10.10 -22.34 13.36
N ASN A 60 -11.12 -22.93 14.00
CA ASN A 60 -12.36 -23.31 13.39
C ASN A 60 -13.32 -22.13 13.09
N GLN A 61 -13.02 -20.94 13.55
CA GLN A 61 -13.74 -19.71 13.25
C GLN A 61 -13.25 -19.07 11.95
N LEU A 62 -12.04 -19.41 11.52
CA LEU A 62 -11.52 -18.95 10.24
C LEU A 62 -12.07 -19.77 9.08
N HIS A 63 -12.42 -19.10 8.01
CA HIS A 63 -12.94 -19.71 6.78
C HIS A 63 -12.26 -19.15 5.55
N SER A 64 -12.42 -19.83 4.42
CA SER A 64 -11.91 -19.32 3.13
C SER A 64 -12.69 -18.10 2.68
N THR A 65 -12.02 -17.19 2.00
CA THR A 65 -12.62 -16.01 1.37
C THR A 65 -12.03 -15.83 -0.04
N ASP A 66 -12.80 -15.20 -0.92
CA ASP A 66 -12.31 -14.69 -2.18
C ASP A 66 -11.84 -13.24 -1.93
N HIS A 67 -10.56 -12.96 -2.18
CA HIS A 67 -9.98 -11.66 -1.95
C HIS A 67 -9.16 -11.21 -3.16
N GLU A 68 -9.43 -10.01 -3.65
CA GLU A 68 -8.63 -9.37 -4.68
C GLU A 68 -7.52 -8.54 -4.02
N VAL A 69 -6.28 -9.01 -4.15
CA VAL A 69 -5.11 -8.35 -3.56
C VAL A 69 -4.90 -6.96 -4.17
N VAL A 70 -4.63 -5.98 -3.33
CA VAL A 70 -4.33 -4.62 -3.77
C VAL A 70 -3.14 -4.57 -4.73
N ASN A 71 -3.24 -3.72 -5.77
CA ASN A 71 -2.15 -3.56 -6.73
C ASN A 71 -0.91 -2.98 -6.06
N ASP A 72 0.25 -3.52 -6.44
CA ASP A 72 1.56 -3.15 -5.90
C ASP A 72 1.97 -1.72 -6.29
N ARG A 73 1.91 -0.81 -5.31
CA ARG A 73 2.32 0.59 -5.47
C ARG A 73 3.82 0.75 -5.74
N VAL A 74 4.66 -0.19 -5.27
CA VAL A 74 6.11 -0.14 -5.48
C VAL A 74 6.45 -0.47 -6.93
N GLN A 75 5.77 -1.45 -7.53
CA GLN A 75 5.88 -1.70 -8.97
C GLN A 75 5.41 -0.51 -9.79
N ALA A 76 4.27 0.09 -9.44
CA ALA A 76 3.78 1.29 -10.13
C ALA A 76 4.80 2.44 -10.05
N ALA A 77 5.39 2.69 -8.88
CA ALA A 77 6.46 3.67 -8.68
C ALA A 77 7.70 3.39 -9.54
N THR A 78 8.05 2.13 -9.69
CA THR A 78 9.16 1.69 -10.56
C THR A 78 8.88 2.03 -12.03
N TYR A 79 7.67 1.77 -12.51
CA TYR A 79 7.27 2.15 -13.87
C TYR A 79 7.22 3.66 -14.08
N ILE A 80 6.73 4.43 -13.10
CA ILE A 80 6.79 5.91 -13.13
C ILE A 80 8.24 6.38 -13.29
N SER A 81 9.16 5.79 -12.51
CA SER A 81 10.58 6.11 -12.57
C SER A 81 11.17 5.77 -13.94
N ALA A 82 10.81 4.61 -14.50
CA ALA A 82 11.24 4.20 -15.84
C ALA A 82 10.77 5.19 -16.91
N VAL A 83 9.49 5.61 -16.87
CA VAL A 83 8.95 6.64 -17.78
C VAL A 83 9.72 7.96 -17.65
N ALA A 84 10.00 8.38 -16.42
CA ALA A 84 10.72 9.62 -16.15
C ALA A 84 12.12 9.63 -16.80
N VAL A 85 12.90 8.55 -16.65
CA VAL A 85 14.28 8.49 -17.17
C VAL A 85 14.35 8.21 -18.66
N THR A 86 13.37 7.50 -19.23
CA THR A 86 13.34 7.16 -20.67
C THR A 86 12.60 8.20 -21.51
N ARG A 87 11.95 9.19 -20.87
CA ARG A 87 11.07 10.18 -21.52
C ARG A 87 9.91 9.50 -22.26
N GLY A 88 9.33 8.49 -21.61
CA GLY A 88 8.24 7.70 -22.15
C GLY A 88 6.87 8.35 -21.97
N ASP A 89 5.87 7.63 -22.48
CA ASP A 89 4.45 7.92 -22.32
C ASP A 89 3.71 6.60 -22.18
N VAL A 90 3.10 6.34 -21.00
CA VAL A 90 2.45 5.06 -20.72
C VAL A 90 1.21 5.23 -19.83
N PHE A 91 0.32 4.26 -19.93
CA PHE A 91 -0.77 4.08 -18.98
C PHE A 91 -0.46 2.87 -18.04
N ILE A 92 -0.39 3.11 -16.75
CA ILE A 92 -0.15 2.08 -15.73
C ILE A 92 -1.51 1.65 -15.19
N ARG A 93 -2.00 0.51 -15.69
CA ARG A 93 -3.31 -0.03 -15.28
C ARG A 93 -3.26 -0.49 -13.83
N GLY A 94 -4.34 -0.24 -13.09
CA GLY A 94 -4.52 -0.65 -11.71
C GLY A 94 -3.76 0.19 -10.68
N ALA A 95 -2.85 1.09 -11.11
CA ALA A 95 -2.16 1.97 -10.20
C ALA A 95 -3.15 2.95 -9.54
N ARG A 96 -3.12 3.02 -8.20
CA ARG A 96 -4.00 3.90 -7.42
C ARG A 96 -3.22 5.12 -6.95
N ALA A 97 -3.58 6.30 -7.46
CA ALA A 97 -2.90 7.56 -7.13
C ALA A 97 -2.90 7.84 -5.62
N GLY A 98 -3.99 7.56 -4.91
CA GLY A 98 -4.09 7.74 -3.46
C GLY A 98 -3.11 6.89 -2.64
N HIS A 99 -2.54 5.82 -3.21
CA HIS A 99 -1.50 5.02 -2.55
C HIS A 99 -0.08 5.58 -2.73
N MET A 100 0.07 6.64 -3.57
CA MET A 100 1.36 7.17 -3.99
C MET A 100 1.39 8.71 -4.05
N GLU A 101 0.52 9.40 -3.31
CA GLU A 101 0.36 10.87 -3.41
C GLU A 101 1.68 11.63 -3.25
N MET A 102 2.48 11.27 -2.24
CA MET A 102 3.77 11.92 -2.01
C MET A 102 4.72 11.72 -3.19
N LEU A 103 4.82 10.49 -3.69
CA LEU A 103 5.66 10.15 -4.85
C LEU A 103 5.18 10.91 -6.09
N ILE A 104 3.89 10.92 -6.37
CA ILE A 104 3.29 11.64 -7.51
C ILE A 104 3.62 13.12 -7.44
N ASN A 105 3.48 13.73 -6.27
CA ASN A 105 3.81 15.15 -6.07
C ASN A 105 5.28 15.42 -6.38
N ARG A 106 6.19 14.57 -5.91
CA ARG A 106 7.64 14.73 -6.17
C ARG A 106 8.00 14.56 -7.64
N PHE A 107 7.45 13.54 -8.32
CA PHE A 107 7.67 13.40 -9.76
C PHE A 107 7.07 14.55 -10.55
N SER A 108 5.93 15.08 -10.14
CA SER A 108 5.33 16.26 -10.78
C SER A 108 6.22 17.51 -10.63
N GLU A 109 6.81 17.73 -9.46
CA GLU A 109 7.78 18.80 -9.22
C GLU A 109 9.04 18.65 -10.12
N MET A 110 9.45 17.39 -10.40
CA MET A 110 10.54 17.09 -11.33
C MET A 110 10.17 17.38 -12.79
N GLY A 111 8.88 17.52 -13.10
CA GLY A 111 8.38 17.78 -14.46
C GLY A 111 7.81 16.55 -15.17
N VAL A 112 7.50 15.48 -14.44
CA VAL A 112 6.76 14.32 -14.96
C VAL A 112 5.27 14.64 -14.94
N GLY A 113 4.58 14.46 -16.06
CA GLY A 113 3.12 14.55 -16.14
C GLY A 113 2.50 13.27 -15.61
N ILE A 114 1.70 13.36 -14.56
CA ILE A 114 0.98 12.23 -13.96
C ILE A 114 -0.50 12.62 -13.83
N THR A 115 -1.36 11.87 -14.50
CA THR A 115 -2.81 12.12 -14.51
C THR A 115 -3.54 10.88 -14.03
N PRO A 116 -4.17 10.93 -12.84
CA PRO A 116 -5.05 9.85 -12.38
C PRO A 116 -6.24 9.66 -13.33
N GLN A 117 -6.60 8.39 -13.56
CA GLN A 117 -7.78 7.98 -14.34
C GLN A 117 -8.53 6.87 -13.58
N GLN A 118 -9.70 6.50 -14.08
CA GLN A 118 -10.57 5.52 -13.39
C GLN A 118 -9.85 4.18 -13.15
N ASP A 119 -9.13 3.65 -14.16
CA ASP A 119 -8.52 2.31 -14.10
C ASP A 119 -7.00 2.34 -13.90
N GLY A 120 -6.43 3.47 -13.50
CA GLY A 120 -4.98 3.60 -13.33
C GLY A 120 -4.48 5.03 -13.40
N ILE A 121 -3.22 5.19 -13.79
CA ILE A 121 -2.60 6.50 -13.98
C ILE A 121 -1.93 6.60 -15.36
N HIS A 122 -2.09 7.73 -16.01
CA HIS A 122 -1.32 8.09 -17.19
C HIS A 122 -0.06 8.84 -16.78
N VAL A 123 1.10 8.40 -17.27
CA VAL A 123 2.40 8.97 -16.94
C VAL A 123 3.14 9.34 -18.21
N SER A 124 3.62 10.57 -18.30
CA SER A 124 4.40 11.04 -19.45
C SER A 124 5.56 11.95 -19.02
N CYS A 125 6.67 11.87 -19.73
CA CYS A 125 7.81 12.75 -19.52
C CYS A 125 8.42 13.13 -20.87
N GLN A 126 8.33 14.39 -21.29
CA GLN A 126 8.85 14.84 -22.57
C GLN A 126 10.11 15.71 -22.45
N GLY A 127 10.40 16.20 -21.26
CA GLY A 127 11.47 17.16 -21.00
C GLY A 127 12.62 16.60 -20.18
N ARG A 128 13.59 17.47 -19.90
CA ARG A 128 14.64 17.20 -18.92
C ARG A 128 14.06 17.32 -17.52
N LEU A 129 14.29 16.33 -16.69
CA LEU A 129 13.90 16.35 -15.29
C LEU A 129 14.62 17.47 -14.54
N ARG A 130 13.92 18.14 -13.63
CA ARG A 130 14.48 19.08 -12.67
C ARG A 130 14.97 18.33 -11.44
N ALA A 131 16.11 18.72 -10.90
CA ALA A 131 16.56 18.24 -9.60
C ALA A 131 15.66 18.82 -8.50
N ILE A 132 15.30 17.99 -7.55
CA ILE A 132 14.55 18.39 -6.35
C ILE A 132 15.21 17.75 -5.13
N ASP A 133 15.04 18.36 -3.98
CA ASP A 133 15.38 17.76 -2.70
C ASP A 133 14.15 17.06 -2.14
N PHE A 134 14.34 15.83 -1.63
CA PHE A 134 13.27 15.14 -0.91
C PHE A 134 13.82 14.30 0.23
N ALA A 135 12.99 14.11 1.25
CA ALA A 135 13.27 13.19 2.34
C ALA A 135 12.30 12.01 2.22
N THR A 136 12.80 10.81 2.51
CA THR A 136 11.94 9.65 2.73
C THR A 136 11.25 9.81 4.07
N LEU A 137 9.94 9.61 4.10
CA LEU A 137 9.16 9.53 5.32
C LEU A 137 8.86 8.06 5.63
N PRO A 138 8.82 7.69 6.91
CA PRO A 138 8.42 6.36 7.32
C PRO A 138 6.96 6.09 7.02
#